data_6881a179f65c0090835bff06bce35c41
#
_entry.id   6881a179f65c0090835bff06bce35c41
#
_cell.length_a   1.000
_cell.length_b   1.000
_cell.length_c   1.000
_cell.angle_alpha   90.00
_cell.angle_beta   90.00
_cell.angle_gamma   90.00
#
_symmetry.space_group_name_H-M   'P 1'
#
loop_
_entity.id
_entity.type
_entity.pdbx_description
1 polymer ?
#
loop_
_entity_poly.entity_id
_entity_poly.type
_entity_poly.pdbx_seq_one_letter_code
_entity_poly.pdbx_strand_id
1 'polypeptide(L)'
;MTDEQRYNRKIAGARSRISGEIFENQIERSLSWHFERGLLKAEKTPEPMKPIRPMGRPGQFLAHYEKKAQVDFCGTMYGGRSVRFEAKQTDSDRFERKRLTDEQMNDLRDHQKLGALCFVLLCFGYDHFYRVPWDDWENMKKIYGRQYVTERDLEKFRIPVTYGVLKILHGIINVNEKDVDLSSPDICVACGQYAGEGSHICPDCREEGAN
;
A
#
# COMPACT_ATOMS: atom_id res chain seq x y z
N MET A 1 0.71 -15.78 -31.59
CA MET A 1 1.31 -14.65 -30.86
C MET A 1 2.71 -14.47 -31.41
N THR A 2 3.02 -13.31 -31.96
CA THR A 2 4.33 -13.00 -32.57
C THR A 2 5.41 -12.83 -31.50
N ASP A 3 6.69 -12.93 -31.89
CA ASP A 3 7.81 -12.73 -30.95
C ASP A 3 7.82 -11.29 -30.38
N GLU A 4 7.44 -10.32 -31.19
CA GLU A 4 7.25 -8.93 -30.77
C GLU A 4 6.15 -8.80 -29.69
N GLN A 5 5.03 -9.48 -29.86
CA GLN A 5 3.96 -9.49 -28.84
C GLN A 5 4.42 -10.14 -27.53
N ARG A 6 5.26 -11.20 -27.59
CA ARG A 6 5.88 -11.82 -26.41
C ARG A 6 6.85 -10.89 -25.71
N TYR A 7 7.68 -10.20 -26.48
CA TYR A 7 8.64 -9.23 -25.97
C TYR A 7 7.94 -8.06 -25.27
N ASN A 8 6.96 -7.45 -25.91
CA ASN A 8 6.18 -6.34 -25.35
C ASN A 8 5.45 -6.73 -24.07
N ARG A 9 4.90 -7.96 -24.00
CA ARG A 9 4.28 -8.49 -22.79
C ARG A 9 5.27 -8.67 -21.64
N LYS A 10 6.50 -9.12 -21.91
CA LYS A 10 7.56 -9.24 -20.89
C LYS A 10 7.95 -7.87 -20.33
N ILE A 11 8.12 -6.87 -21.19
CA ILE A 11 8.45 -5.49 -20.76
C ILE A 11 7.31 -4.92 -19.92
N ALA A 12 6.06 -5.03 -20.35
CA ALA A 12 4.91 -4.54 -19.60
C ALA A 12 4.80 -5.23 -18.22
N GLY A 13 5.01 -6.55 -18.16
CA GLY A 13 5.03 -7.29 -16.90
C GLY A 13 6.19 -6.91 -15.97
N ALA A 14 7.37 -6.60 -16.52
CA ALA A 14 8.50 -6.12 -15.73
C ALA A 14 8.23 -4.72 -15.15
N ARG A 15 7.72 -3.79 -15.97
CA ARG A 15 7.32 -2.45 -15.51
C ARG A 15 6.27 -2.51 -14.42
N SER A 16 5.21 -3.30 -14.59
CA SER A 16 4.15 -3.46 -13.60
C SER A 16 4.68 -3.99 -12.25
N ARG A 17 5.66 -4.91 -12.26
CA ARG A 17 6.29 -5.40 -11.02
C ARG A 17 7.08 -4.32 -10.32
N ILE A 18 7.92 -3.58 -11.07
CA ILE A 18 8.72 -2.48 -10.50
C ILE A 18 7.82 -1.39 -9.92
N SER A 19 6.77 -1.00 -10.63
CA SER A 19 5.80 -0.01 -10.16
C SER A 19 5.07 -0.49 -8.89
N GLY A 20 4.69 -1.77 -8.83
CA GLY A 20 4.09 -2.37 -7.64
C GLY A 20 5.04 -2.34 -6.43
N GLU A 21 6.30 -2.71 -6.62
CA GLU A 21 7.33 -2.70 -5.58
C GLU A 21 7.61 -1.28 -5.05
N ILE A 22 7.69 -0.29 -5.94
CA ILE A 22 7.84 1.13 -5.54
C ILE A 22 6.65 1.57 -4.67
N PHE A 23 5.43 1.22 -5.06
CA PHE A 23 4.23 1.57 -4.30
C PHE A 23 4.19 0.87 -2.93
N GLU A 24 4.52 -0.42 -2.87
CA GLU A 24 4.61 -1.18 -1.61
C GLU A 24 5.65 -0.56 -0.67
N ASN A 25 6.84 -0.23 -1.16
CA ASN A 25 7.89 0.43 -0.38
C ASN A 25 7.42 1.81 0.16
N GLN A 26 6.63 2.54 -0.61
CA GLN A 26 6.05 3.81 -0.17
C GLN A 26 5.00 3.60 0.93
N ILE A 27 4.18 2.54 0.82
CA ILE A 27 3.23 2.14 1.88
C ILE A 27 3.99 1.79 3.15
N GLU A 28 5.00 0.93 3.10
CA GLU A 28 5.76 0.50 4.27
C GLU A 28 6.41 1.68 5.00
N ARG A 29 6.99 2.64 4.27
CA ARG A 29 7.49 3.90 4.82
C ARG A 29 6.37 4.69 5.52
N SER A 30 5.22 4.77 4.89
CA SER A 30 4.07 5.49 5.45
C SER A 30 3.52 4.80 6.70
N LEU A 31 3.52 3.46 6.73
CA LEU A 31 3.14 2.69 7.92
C LEU A 31 4.11 2.91 9.07
N SER A 32 5.42 2.94 8.82
CA SER A 32 6.42 3.29 9.84
C SER A 32 6.16 4.68 10.43
N TRP A 33 5.88 5.68 9.57
CA TRP A 33 5.51 7.03 10.01
C TRP A 33 4.26 7.05 10.89
N HIS A 34 3.22 6.28 10.55
CA HIS A 34 2.00 6.19 11.37
C HIS A 34 2.26 5.47 12.69
N PHE A 35 3.13 4.45 12.69
CA PHE A 35 3.48 3.70 13.89
C PHE A 35 4.24 4.55 14.91
N GLU A 36 5.24 5.31 14.47
CA GLU A 36 6.01 6.23 15.31
C GLU A 36 5.13 7.26 16.05
N ARG A 37 3.94 7.53 15.48
CA ARG A 37 2.92 8.44 16.06
C ARG A 37 1.81 7.74 16.83
N GLY A 38 1.96 6.45 17.06
CA GLY A 38 0.95 5.67 17.79
C GLY A 38 -0.40 5.53 17.07
N LEU A 39 -0.45 5.78 15.76
CA LEU A 39 -1.70 5.82 15.01
C LEU A 39 -2.09 4.48 14.38
N LEU A 40 -1.12 3.75 13.85
CA LEU A 40 -1.34 2.51 13.12
C LEU A 40 -0.08 1.64 13.16
N LYS A 41 -0.21 0.42 13.64
CA LYS A 41 0.77 -0.64 13.45
C LYS A 41 0.20 -1.60 12.41
N ALA A 42 0.73 -1.57 11.19
CA ALA A 42 0.38 -2.53 10.14
C ALA A 42 1.63 -2.99 9.41
N GLU A 43 1.59 -4.19 8.90
CA GLU A 43 2.71 -4.85 8.25
C GLU A 43 2.22 -5.58 7.00
N LYS A 44 3.13 -5.82 6.06
CA LYS A 44 2.85 -6.67 4.91
C LYS A 44 2.57 -8.09 5.37
N THR A 45 1.49 -8.67 4.87
CA THR A 45 1.09 -10.03 5.20
C THR A 45 2.07 -11.01 4.55
N PRO A 46 2.75 -11.87 5.32
CA PRO A 46 3.64 -12.87 4.74
C PRO A 46 2.86 -13.86 3.87
N GLU A 47 3.38 -14.18 2.71
CA GLU A 47 2.82 -15.25 1.89
C GLU A 47 3.04 -16.61 2.59
N PRO A 48 1.97 -17.37 2.88
CA PRO A 48 2.10 -18.64 3.58
C PRO A 48 2.80 -19.68 2.69
N MET A 49 3.99 -20.09 3.11
CA MET A 49 4.79 -21.10 2.43
C MET A 49 5.00 -22.32 3.31
N LYS A 50 4.85 -23.51 2.73
CA LYS A 50 5.17 -24.78 3.40
C LYS A 50 6.50 -25.33 2.90
N PRO A 51 7.47 -25.54 3.78
CA PRO A 51 8.72 -26.16 3.40
C PRO A 51 8.50 -27.62 2.97
N ILE A 52 9.07 -28.00 1.83
CA ILE A 52 9.04 -29.38 1.30
C ILE A 52 10.27 -30.15 1.78
N ARG A 53 11.46 -29.54 1.64
CA ARG A 53 12.72 -30.15 2.06
C ARG A 53 13.83 -29.08 2.24
N PRO A 54 14.81 -29.35 3.10
CA PRO A 54 16.01 -28.51 3.20
C PRO A 54 16.78 -28.53 1.86
N MET A 55 17.43 -27.40 1.56
CA MET A 55 18.37 -27.29 0.46
C MET A 55 19.76 -27.03 1.04
N GLY A 56 20.78 -27.77 0.60
CA GLY A 56 22.17 -27.86 1.05
C GLY A 56 22.89 -26.73 1.83
N ARG A 57 22.22 -25.62 2.14
CA ARG A 57 22.71 -24.54 2.99
C ARG A 57 21.77 -24.31 4.18
N PRO A 58 22.30 -24.01 5.38
CA PRO A 58 21.46 -23.68 6.53
C PRO A 58 20.49 -22.52 6.22
N GLY A 59 19.21 -22.69 6.62
CA GLY A 59 18.16 -21.69 6.40
C GLY A 59 17.52 -21.68 5.01
N GLN A 60 17.99 -22.51 4.06
CA GLN A 60 17.39 -22.63 2.73
C GLN A 60 16.49 -23.86 2.63
N PHE A 61 15.28 -23.66 2.12
CA PHE A 61 14.27 -24.69 1.93
C PHE A 61 13.67 -24.59 0.53
N LEU A 62 13.37 -25.73 -0.08
CA LEU A 62 12.40 -25.80 -1.16
C LEU A 62 11.02 -25.72 -0.51
N ALA A 63 10.20 -24.76 -0.92
CA ALA A 63 8.88 -24.54 -0.37
C ALA A 63 7.83 -24.37 -1.48
N HIS A 64 6.57 -24.59 -1.17
CA HIS A 64 5.44 -24.23 -2.02
C HIS A 64 4.47 -23.31 -1.26
N TYR A 65 3.71 -22.53 -1.96
CA TYR A 65 2.64 -21.70 -1.39
C TYR A 65 1.48 -22.60 -0.95
N GLU A 66 1.05 -22.48 0.31
CA GLU A 66 -0.05 -23.31 0.85
C GLU A 66 -1.43 -22.77 0.51
N LYS A 67 -1.56 -21.46 0.41
CA LYS A 67 -2.83 -20.77 0.15
C LYS A 67 -2.57 -19.61 -0.80
N LYS A 68 -3.62 -19.22 -1.51
CA LYS A 68 -3.64 -17.92 -2.17
C LYS A 68 -3.57 -16.83 -1.11
N ALA A 69 -2.82 -15.78 -1.42
CA ALA A 69 -2.52 -14.71 -0.50
C ALA A 69 -3.78 -14.08 0.10
N GLN A 70 -3.75 -13.82 1.40
CA GLN A 70 -4.61 -12.85 2.07
C GLN A 70 -4.34 -11.45 1.47
N VAL A 71 -5.02 -10.43 1.98
CA VAL A 71 -4.73 -9.04 1.60
C VAL A 71 -3.29 -8.65 1.94
N ASP A 72 -2.75 -7.71 1.17
CA ASP A 72 -1.34 -7.34 1.23
C ASP A 72 -0.89 -6.81 2.60
N PHE A 73 -1.77 -6.10 3.33
CA PHE A 73 -1.44 -5.47 4.60
C PHE A 73 -2.49 -5.72 5.69
N CYS A 74 -2.02 -6.01 6.90
CA CYS A 74 -2.88 -6.14 8.07
C CYS A 74 -2.25 -5.51 9.32
N GLY A 75 -3.09 -5.04 10.25
CA GLY A 75 -2.64 -4.40 11.47
C GLY A 75 -3.74 -3.93 12.40
N THR A 76 -3.36 -3.02 13.30
CA THR A 76 -4.26 -2.42 14.29
C THR A 76 -4.01 -0.93 14.37
N MET A 77 -5.07 -0.13 14.32
CA MET A 77 -5.00 1.31 14.50
C MET A 77 -5.25 1.71 15.96
N TYR A 78 -4.93 2.96 16.28
CA TYR A 78 -5.26 3.56 17.57
C TYR A 78 -6.71 3.24 17.96
N GLY A 79 -6.93 2.92 19.24
CA GLY A 79 -8.23 2.45 19.74
C GLY A 79 -8.50 0.97 19.55
N GLY A 80 -7.53 0.18 19.02
CA GLY A 80 -7.60 -1.29 18.96
C GLY A 80 -8.37 -1.85 17.74
N ARG A 81 -8.86 -0.99 16.84
CA ARG A 81 -9.58 -1.45 15.64
C ARG A 81 -8.62 -2.11 14.65
N SER A 82 -8.96 -3.31 14.19
CA SER A 82 -8.20 -4.00 13.14
C SER A 82 -8.28 -3.24 11.81
N VAL A 83 -7.17 -3.24 11.06
CA VAL A 83 -7.06 -2.64 9.72
C VAL A 83 -6.60 -3.71 8.74
N ARG A 84 -7.26 -3.80 7.59
CA ARG A 84 -6.87 -4.69 6.49
C ARG A 84 -7.04 -3.99 5.16
N PHE A 85 -6.04 -4.10 4.30
CA PHE A 85 -6.17 -3.50 2.98
C PHE A 85 -5.31 -4.20 1.93
N GLU A 86 -5.80 -4.14 0.72
CA GLU A 86 -5.10 -4.55 -0.49
C GLU A 86 -4.52 -3.32 -1.17
N ALA A 87 -3.31 -3.43 -1.72
CA ALA A 87 -2.65 -2.37 -2.46
C ALA A 87 -2.58 -2.70 -3.95
N LYS A 88 -2.98 -1.79 -4.80
CA LYS A 88 -2.93 -1.97 -6.26
C LYS A 88 -2.48 -0.71 -6.96
N GLN A 89 -1.56 -0.84 -7.92
CA GLN A 89 -1.08 0.23 -8.77
C GLN A 89 -1.47 -0.02 -10.24
N THR A 90 -1.69 1.06 -10.99
CA THR A 90 -1.92 0.99 -12.43
C THR A 90 -1.41 2.23 -13.16
N ASP A 91 -0.94 2.03 -14.39
CA ASP A 91 -0.67 3.10 -15.36
C ASP A 91 -1.86 3.31 -16.32
N SER A 92 -2.94 2.56 -16.12
CA SER A 92 -4.17 2.64 -16.89
C SER A 92 -5.09 3.72 -16.33
N ASP A 93 -6.04 4.21 -17.12
CA ASP A 93 -7.05 5.20 -16.75
C ASP A 93 -8.15 4.66 -15.81
N ARG A 94 -8.10 3.36 -15.50
CA ARG A 94 -9.12 2.69 -14.69
C ARG A 94 -8.59 1.50 -13.91
N PHE A 95 -9.28 1.18 -12.81
CA PHE A 95 -9.13 -0.06 -12.05
C PHE A 95 -10.35 -0.96 -12.22
N GLU A 96 -10.14 -2.18 -12.73
CA GLU A 96 -11.18 -3.18 -12.82
C GLU A 96 -11.33 -3.94 -11.49
N ARG A 97 -12.59 -4.21 -11.09
CA ARG A 97 -12.90 -4.92 -9.85
C ARG A 97 -12.23 -6.30 -9.77
N LYS A 98 -12.13 -6.99 -10.89
CA LYS A 98 -11.50 -8.33 -11.01
C LYS A 98 -9.98 -8.35 -10.74
N ARG A 99 -9.35 -7.19 -10.51
CA ARG A 99 -7.94 -7.15 -10.10
C ARG A 99 -7.72 -7.61 -8.66
N LEU A 100 -8.78 -7.66 -7.83
CA LEU A 100 -8.79 -8.42 -6.59
C LEU A 100 -9.29 -9.83 -6.86
N THR A 101 -8.61 -10.82 -6.27
CA THR A 101 -9.06 -12.22 -6.31
C THR A 101 -10.27 -12.42 -5.39
N ASP A 102 -11.00 -13.52 -5.60
CA ASP A 102 -12.15 -13.85 -4.76
C ASP A 102 -11.71 -14.07 -3.30
N GLU A 103 -10.53 -14.63 -3.07
CA GLU A 103 -9.97 -14.84 -1.75
C GLU A 103 -9.68 -13.51 -1.04
N GLN A 104 -9.06 -12.54 -1.72
CA GLN A 104 -8.82 -11.21 -1.17
C GLN A 104 -10.14 -10.47 -0.87
N MET A 105 -11.11 -10.59 -1.76
CA MET A 105 -12.44 -10.00 -1.56
C MET A 105 -13.17 -10.63 -0.37
N ASN A 106 -13.07 -11.94 -0.19
CA ASN A 106 -13.67 -12.64 0.94
C ASN A 106 -12.99 -12.26 2.26
N ASP A 107 -11.66 -12.16 2.27
CA ASP A 107 -10.90 -11.73 3.47
C ASP A 107 -11.34 -10.34 3.93
N LEU A 108 -11.39 -9.35 3.02
CA LEU A 108 -11.85 -8.00 3.34
C LEU A 108 -13.30 -7.98 3.85
N ARG A 109 -14.20 -8.69 3.18
CA ARG A 109 -15.62 -8.78 3.55
C ARG A 109 -15.82 -9.36 4.95
N ASP A 110 -15.15 -10.46 5.25
CA ASP A 110 -15.35 -11.17 6.51
C ASP A 110 -14.77 -10.38 7.68
N HIS A 111 -13.60 -9.76 7.51
CA HIS A 111 -13.03 -8.88 8.52
C HIS A 111 -13.85 -7.60 8.72
N GLN A 112 -14.42 -7.03 7.66
CA GLN A 112 -15.29 -5.86 7.80
C GLN A 112 -16.56 -6.18 8.58
N LYS A 113 -17.19 -7.34 8.38
CA LYS A 113 -18.34 -7.79 9.18
C LYS A 113 -18.03 -7.86 10.69
N LEU A 114 -16.76 -8.11 11.03
CA LEU A 114 -16.27 -8.15 12.40
C LEU A 114 -15.80 -6.77 12.93
N GLY A 115 -16.03 -5.69 12.17
CA GLY A 115 -15.74 -4.33 12.58
C GLY A 115 -14.37 -3.80 12.17
N ALA A 116 -13.56 -4.56 11.44
CA ALA A 116 -12.29 -4.07 10.92
C ALA A 116 -12.49 -2.88 9.97
N LEU A 117 -11.48 -2.03 9.86
CA LEU A 117 -11.37 -1.04 8.81
C LEU A 117 -10.78 -1.73 7.57
N CYS A 118 -11.61 -1.95 6.55
CA CYS A 118 -11.21 -2.60 5.31
C CYS A 118 -11.30 -1.65 4.13
N PHE A 119 -10.27 -1.64 3.27
CA PHE A 119 -10.23 -0.78 2.08
C PHE A 119 -9.29 -1.34 1.01
N VAL A 120 -9.37 -0.78 -0.18
CA VAL A 120 -8.39 -0.97 -1.25
C VAL A 120 -7.62 0.33 -1.41
N LEU A 121 -6.30 0.25 -1.30
CA LEU A 121 -5.41 1.38 -1.50
C LEU A 121 -4.93 1.36 -2.95
N LEU A 122 -5.33 2.37 -3.71
CA LEU A 122 -5.06 2.46 -5.13
C LEU A 122 -4.03 3.55 -5.43
N CYS A 123 -3.15 3.27 -6.39
CA CYS A 123 -2.25 4.24 -6.99
C CYS A 123 -2.47 4.28 -8.51
N PHE A 124 -2.85 5.45 -9.04
CA PHE A 124 -2.84 5.72 -10.47
C PHE A 124 -1.54 6.44 -10.82
N GLY A 125 -0.83 5.93 -11.81
CA GLY A 125 0.51 6.41 -12.10
C GLY A 125 1.45 6.17 -10.89
N TYR A 126 2.04 7.26 -10.36
CA TYR A 126 2.98 7.20 -9.24
C TYR A 126 2.66 8.20 -8.11
N ASP A 127 1.62 9.03 -8.27
CA ASP A 127 1.38 10.21 -7.44
C ASP A 127 -0.09 10.44 -7.06
N HIS A 128 -1.02 9.67 -7.59
CA HIS A 128 -2.44 9.78 -7.29
C HIS A 128 -2.91 8.60 -6.45
N PHE A 129 -3.16 8.84 -5.16
CA PHE A 129 -3.47 7.80 -4.18
C PHE A 129 -4.89 7.93 -3.65
N TYR A 130 -5.58 6.78 -3.57
CA TYR A 130 -6.98 6.70 -3.17
C TYR A 130 -7.19 5.56 -2.18
N ARG A 131 -7.79 5.86 -1.01
CA ARG A 131 -8.24 4.85 -0.06
C ARG A 131 -9.72 4.58 -0.28
N VAL A 132 -10.02 3.56 -1.08
CA VAL A 132 -11.39 3.19 -1.43
C VAL A 132 -11.96 2.26 -0.36
N PRO A 133 -12.99 2.67 0.41
CA PRO A 133 -13.63 1.80 1.39
C PRO A 133 -14.09 0.49 0.76
N TRP A 134 -14.03 -0.60 1.54
CA TRP A 134 -14.45 -1.90 1.03
C TRP A 134 -15.89 -1.91 0.52
N ASP A 135 -16.81 -1.23 1.21
CA ASP A 135 -18.23 -1.13 0.78
C ASP A 135 -18.36 -0.52 -0.62
N ASP A 136 -17.61 0.53 -0.93
CA ASP A 136 -17.61 1.15 -2.26
C ASP A 136 -17.02 0.20 -3.31
N TRP A 137 -15.96 -0.52 -2.98
CA TRP A 137 -15.35 -1.52 -3.87
C TRP A 137 -16.27 -2.70 -4.12
N GLU A 138 -16.86 -3.27 -3.08
CA GLU A 138 -17.75 -4.42 -3.18
C GLU A 138 -19.02 -4.09 -3.98
N ASN A 139 -19.58 -2.91 -3.75
CA ASN A 139 -20.80 -2.44 -4.40
C ASN A 139 -20.54 -1.63 -5.69
N MET A 140 -19.36 -1.72 -6.28
CA MET A 140 -18.91 -0.93 -7.43
C MET A 140 -19.95 -0.88 -8.56
N LYS A 141 -20.54 -2.04 -8.94
CA LYS A 141 -21.58 -2.10 -9.98
C LYS A 141 -22.84 -1.33 -9.60
N LYS A 142 -23.24 -1.37 -8.32
CA LYS A 142 -24.44 -0.67 -7.81
C LYS A 142 -24.21 0.84 -7.77
N ILE A 143 -23.01 1.27 -7.37
CA ILE A 143 -22.66 2.70 -7.19
C ILE A 143 -22.36 3.37 -8.52
N TYR A 144 -21.55 2.72 -9.37
CA TYR A 144 -21.02 3.32 -10.61
C TYR A 144 -21.63 2.74 -11.89
N GLY A 145 -22.53 1.76 -11.79
CA GLY A 145 -23.17 1.10 -12.95
C GLY A 145 -22.22 0.14 -13.72
N ARG A 146 -20.96 -0.02 -13.28
CA ARG A 146 -19.93 -0.79 -13.96
C ARG A 146 -18.96 -1.47 -12.99
N GLN A 147 -18.12 -2.39 -13.48
CA GLN A 147 -17.16 -3.17 -12.70
C GLN A 147 -15.73 -2.60 -12.78
N TYR A 148 -15.60 -1.29 -12.91
CA TYR A 148 -14.33 -0.57 -12.84
C TYR A 148 -14.58 0.85 -12.32
N VAL A 149 -13.53 1.48 -11.81
CA VAL A 149 -13.49 2.87 -11.34
C VAL A 149 -12.39 3.63 -12.06
N THR A 150 -12.58 4.93 -12.20
CA THR A 150 -11.61 5.90 -12.71
C THR A 150 -11.22 6.85 -11.59
N GLU A 151 -10.17 7.65 -11.77
CA GLU A 151 -9.77 8.68 -10.80
C GLU A 151 -10.91 9.65 -10.48
N ARG A 152 -11.71 10.02 -11.50
CA ARG A 152 -12.87 10.91 -11.31
C ARG A 152 -13.90 10.34 -10.35
N ASP A 153 -14.12 9.03 -10.35
CA ASP A 153 -15.06 8.37 -9.43
C ASP A 153 -14.55 8.38 -7.99
N LEU A 154 -13.23 8.40 -7.84
CA LEU A 154 -12.53 8.21 -6.58
C LEU A 154 -12.05 9.50 -5.91
N GLU A 155 -12.29 10.66 -6.50
CA GLU A 155 -11.77 11.94 -5.99
C GLU A 155 -12.12 12.16 -4.50
N LYS A 156 -13.31 11.75 -4.06
CA LYS A 156 -13.73 11.80 -2.65
C LYS A 156 -12.90 10.91 -1.71
N PHE A 157 -12.15 9.97 -2.23
CA PHE A 157 -11.31 9.02 -1.49
C PHE A 157 -9.82 9.32 -1.62
N ARG A 158 -9.48 10.43 -2.28
CA ARG A 158 -8.10 10.85 -2.43
C ARG A 158 -7.45 11.07 -1.07
N ILE A 159 -6.25 10.52 -0.89
CA ILE A 159 -5.47 10.74 0.33
C ILE A 159 -4.31 11.69 0.05
N PRO A 160 -4.01 12.61 0.99
CA PRO A 160 -2.86 13.48 0.87
C PRO A 160 -1.55 12.72 0.95
N VAL A 161 -0.54 13.25 0.27
CA VAL A 161 0.86 12.85 0.42
C VAL A 161 1.64 14.04 0.95
N THR A 162 2.37 13.86 2.03
CA THR A 162 3.18 14.91 2.63
C THR A 162 4.58 14.35 2.85
N TYR A 163 5.58 14.94 2.22
CA TYR A 163 6.98 14.48 2.27
C TYR A 163 7.13 12.98 1.92
N GLY A 164 6.43 12.53 0.87
CA GLY A 164 6.44 11.14 0.42
C GLY A 164 5.65 10.15 1.30
N VAL A 165 5.03 10.61 2.40
CA VAL A 165 4.22 9.81 3.31
C VAL A 165 2.76 9.87 2.90
N LEU A 166 2.15 8.72 2.64
CA LEU A 166 0.72 8.57 2.39
C LEU A 166 -0.05 8.74 3.70
N LYS A 167 -0.96 9.69 3.76
CA LYS A 167 -1.82 9.90 4.94
C LYS A 167 -2.98 8.89 4.94
N ILE A 168 -2.64 7.62 5.11
CA ILE A 168 -3.58 6.49 4.97
C ILE A 168 -4.82 6.62 5.87
N LEU A 169 -4.68 7.21 7.05
CA LEU A 169 -5.77 7.42 8.01
C LEU A 169 -6.47 8.78 7.88
N HIS A 170 -6.17 9.56 6.85
CA HIS A 170 -6.81 10.87 6.62
C HIS A 170 -8.34 10.76 6.62
N GLY A 171 -9.01 11.59 7.44
CA GLY A 171 -10.47 11.59 7.58
C GLY A 171 -11.08 10.38 8.33
N ILE A 172 -10.25 9.46 8.87
CA ILE A 172 -10.72 8.36 9.74
C ILE A 172 -10.47 8.69 11.22
N ILE A 173 -9.28 9.15 11.52
CA ILE A 173 -8.92 9.58 12.86
C ILE A 173 -8.92 11.12 12.83
N ASN A 174 -9.83 11.72 13.58
CA ASN A 174 -9.70 13.12 13.99
C ASN A 174 -8.66 13.19 15.12
N VAL A 175 -7.41 12.91 14.79
CA VAL A 175 -6.32 13.29 15.68
C VAL A 175 -6.24 14.80 15.54
N ASN A 176 -6.54 15.53 16.62
CA ASN A 176 -6.11 16.91 16.69
C ASN A 176 -4.61 16.91 16.44
N GLU A 177 -4.18 17.52 15.35
CA GLU A 177 -2.75 17.59 14.97
C GLU A 177 -1.90 18.22 16.08
N LYS A 178 -2.56 18.82 17.10
CA LYS A 178 -1.95 19.39 18.31
C LYS A 178 -1.61 18.35 19.39
N ASP A 179 -2.26 17.19 19.39
CA ASP A 179 -2.07 16.15 20.41
C ASP A 179 -1.11 15.04 19.96
N VAL A 180 -0.85 14.98 18.67
CA VAL A 180 0.26 14.22 18.11
C VAL A 180 1.39 15.20 17.94
N ASP A 181 2.49 14.98 18.63
CA ASP A 181 3.73 15.72 18.39
C ASP A 181 4.14 15.55 16.91
N LEU A 182 3.59 16.42 16.07
CA LEU A 182 3.91 16.56 14.66
C LEU A 182 5.21 17.37 14.47
N SER A 183 5.94 17.63 15.58
CA SER A 183 7.32 18.08 15.48
C SER A 183 8.08 16.96 14.81
N SER A 184 7.85 16.96 13.48
CA SER A 184 8.67 16.38 12.45
C SER A 184 9.40 15.07 12.83
N PRO A 185 9.20 14.00 12.14
CA PRO A 185 10.38 13.25 11.82
C PRO A 185 11.12 14.12 10.81
N ASP A 186 12.24 14.58 11.20
CA ASP A 186 13.31 15.10 10.40
C ASP A 186 13.79 14.01 9.45
N ILE A 187 12.94 13.69 8.48
CA ILE A 187 13.20 12.67 7.47
C ILE A 187 13.63 13.38 6.19
N CYS A 188 14.78 13.01 5.71
CA CYS A 188 15.32 13.50 4.47
C CYS A 188 14.36 13.22 3.31
N VAL A 189 13.93 14.27 2.62
CA VAL A 189 13.03 14.16 1.46
C VAL A 189 13.69 13.45 0.27
N ALA A 190 15.03 13.39 0.23
CA ALA A 190 15.77 12.75 -0.86
C ALA A 190 15.97 11.24 -0.64
N CYS A 191 16.38 10.80 0.56
CA CYS A 191 16.72 9.39 0.81
C CYS A 191 15.82 8.69 1.85
N GLY A 192 14.94 9.43 2.54
CA GLY A 192 14.04 8.88 3.56
C GLY A 192 14.70 8.52 4.89
N GLN A 193 15.97 8.90 5.13
CA GLN A 193 16.65 8.71 6.41
C GLN A 193 16.40 9.88 7.35
N TYR A 194 16.76 9.71 8.65
CA TYR A 194 16.68 10.79 9.62
C TYR A 194 17.56 11.97 9.21
N ALA A 195 17.00 13.16 9.17
CA ALA A 195 17.65 14.36 8.69
C ALA A 195 18.13 15.31 9.82
N GLY A 196 17.76 15.03 11.07
CA GLY A 196 17.99 15.88 12.23
C GLY A 196 16.87 16.86 12.53
N GLU A 197 16.66 17.24 13.79
CA GLU A 197 15.58 18.12 14.25
C GLU A 197 15.50 19.43 13.41
N GLY A 198 14.33 19.67 12.82
CA GLY A 198 14.07 20.86 11.98
C GLY A 198 14.69 20.84 10.58
N SER A 199 15.27 19.71 10.15
CA SER A 199 15.89 19.56 8.83
C SER A 199 15.06 18.68 7.90
N HIS A 200 14.91 19.06 6.64
CA HIS A 200 14.25 18.28 5.60
C HIS A 200 15.22 17.50 4.69
N ILE A 201 16.52 17.68 4.88
CA ILE A 201 17.59 17.04 4.10
C ILE A 201 18.66 16.59 5.06
N CYS A 202 19.02 15.29 5.05
CA CYS A 202 20.07 14.73 5.88
C CYS A 202 21.46 15.28 5.46
N PRO A 203 22.47 15.25 6.35
CA PRO A 203 23.80 15.73 6.04
C PRO A 203 24.38 15.14 4.76
N ASP A 204 24.26 13.82 4.56
CA ASP A 204 24.80 13.12 3.40
C ASP A 204 24.20 13.62 2.07
N CYS A 205 22.84 13.76 2.00
CA CYS A 205 22.18 14.26 0.81
C CYS A 205 22.42 15.77 0.60
N ARG A 206 22.76 16.52 1.66
CA ARG A 206 23.10 17.93 1.55
C ARG A 206 24.48 18.11 0.93
N GLU A 207 25.43 17.24 1.25
CA GLU A 207 26.80 17.27 0.70
C GLU A 207 26.81 16.80 -0.76
N GLU A 208 26.00 15.78 -1.13
CA GLU A 208 25.88 15.30 -2.50
C GLU A 208 25.21 16.30 -3.45
N GLY A 209 24.33 17.17 -2.95
CA GLY A 209 23.66 18.22 -3.74
C GLY A 209 24.43 19.53 -3.91
N ALA A 210 25.60 19.63 -3.31
CA ALA A 210 26.46 20.82 -3.36
C ALA A 210 27.62 20.72 -4.40
N ASN A 211 27.65 19.66 -5.22
CA ASN A 211 28.61 19.47 -6.32
C ASN A 211 27.95 19.65 -7.70
#